data_ea15e46c2a6bdbed080c466adcf9da40
#
_entry.id   ea15e46c2a6bdbed080c466adcf9da40
#
_cell.length_a   1.000
_cell.length_b   1.000
_cell.length_c   1.000
_cell.angle_alpha   90.00
_cell.angle_beta   90.00
_cell.angle_gamma   90.00
#
_symmetry.space_group_name_H-M   'P 1'
#
loop_
_entity.id
_entity.type
_entity.pdbx_description
1 polymer ?
#
loop_
_entity_poly.entity_id
_entity_poly.type
_entity_poly.pdbx_seq_one_letter_code
_entity_poly.pdbx_strand_id
1 'polypeptide(L)'
;MGCTSARPLTNDRINKKIKIIWVDPNVDNFENSSYIDQLRSIGFKQIKTCKDVEDSISYLEEIRFEETIVILSGKIYIEFIEKFKEHLKNIFVIPKFVIFLNRKNEFLKKMKIIWIL
;
A
#
# COMPACT_ATOMS: atom_id res chain seq x y z
N MET A 1 -6.62 16.07 -32.63
CA MET A 1 -6.40 15.59 -32.25
C MET A 1 -6.90 14.70 -31.72
N GLY A 2 -7.08 14.82 -31.59
CA GLY A 2 -7.75 14.16 -31.01
C GLY A 2 -7.51 12.98 -30.64
N CYS A 3 -7.20 12.37 -31.26
CA CYS A 3 -6.92 11.21 -30.87
C CYS A 3 -6.35 11.04 -29.59
N THR A 4 -5.81 11.99 -29.15
CA THR A 4 -5.27 11.92 -27.84
C THR A 4 -6.32 11.78 -26.80
N SER A 5 -7.44 12.33 -27.04
CA SER A 5 -8.53 12.21 -26.08
C SER A 5 -9.05 10.80 -26.00
N ALA A 6 -8.84 10.03 -27.02
CA ALA A 6 -9.27 8.64 -27.01
C ALA A 6 -8.25 7.70 -26.37
N ARG A 7 -7.13 8.21 -25.92
CA ARG A 7 -6.14 7.39 -25.28
C ARG A 7 -6.69 6.83 -23.97
N PRO A 8 -6.58 5.53 -23.72
CA PRO A 8 -7.00 4.98 -22.46
C PRO A 8 -6.13 5.55 -21.33
N LEU A 9 -6.65 5.53 -20.12
CA LEU A 9 -5.89 5.96 -18.98
C LEU A 9 -4.62 5.14 -18.87
N THR A 10 -3.49 5.82 -18.81
CA THR A 10 -2.22 5.14 -18.65
C THR A 10 -2.08 4.62 -17.23
N ASN A 11 -1.26 3.61 -17.04
CA ASN A 11 -0.98 3.12 -15.69
C ASN A 11 -0.42 4.24 -14.82
N ASP A 12 0.42 5.10 -15.37
CA ASP A 12 0.96 6.24 -14.64
C ASP A 12 -0.12 7.15 -14.09
N ARG A 13 -1.15 7.39 -14.88
CA ARG A 13 -2.24 8.27 -14.48
C ARG A 13 -3.07 7.66 -13.38
N ILE A 14 -3.35 6.36 -13.49
CA ILE A 14 -4.07 5.64 -12.47
C ILE A 14 -3.25 5.57 -11.19
N ASN A 15 -1.97 5.23 -11.31
CA ASN A 15 -1.09 5.06 -10.18
C ASN A 15 -0.87 6.35 -9.40
N LYS A 16 -0.90 7.51 -10.07
CA LYS A 16 -0.76 8.79 -9.39
C LYS A 16 -1.91 9.08 -8.42
N LYS A 17 -3.09 8.54 -8.69
CA LYS A 17 -4.26 8.76 -7.86
C LYS A 17 -4.36 7.81 -6.70
N ILE A 18 -3.69 6.68 -6.78
CA ILE A 18 -3.76 5.67 -5.73
C ILE A 18 -2.73 5.98 -4.66
N LYS A 19 -3.17 5.95 -3.43
CA LYS A 19 -2.26 6.12 -2.29
C LYS A 19 -1.76 4.78 -1.83
N ILE A 20 -0.48 4.72 -1.51
CA ILE A 20 0.13 3.51 -0.96
C ILE A 20 0.56 3.80 0.46
N ILE A 21 0.24 2.89 1.35
CA ILE A 21 0.73 2.92 2.72
C ILE A 21 1.59 1.68 2.91
N TRP A 22 2.86 1.88 3.19
CA TRP A 22 3.79 0.79 3.43
C TRP A 22 4.05 0.71 4.93
N VAL A 23 3.63 -0.37 5.57
CA VAL A 23 3.72 -0.53 7.01
C VAL A 23 4.70 -1.63 7.36
N ASP A 24 5.82 -1.25 7.93
CA ASP A 24 6.87 -2.19 8.31
C ASP A 24 7.74 -1.54 9.37
N PRO A 25 7.99 -2.21 10.51
CA PRO A 25 8.91 -1.67 11.51
C PRO A 25 10.29 -1.35 10.94
N ASN A 26 10.68 -2.05 9.89
CA ASN A 26 11.98 -1.87 9.23
C ASN A 26 11.88 -1.13 7.90
N VAL A 27 10.90 -0.25 7.77
CA VAL A 27 10.61 0.43 6.49
C VAL A 27 11.80 1.22 5.96
N ASP A 28 12.69 1.67 6.83
CA ASP A 28 13.86 2.45 6.44
C ASP A 28 15.05 1.61 6.00
N ASN A 29 14.98 0.29 6.05
CA ASN A 29 16.11 -0.50 5.64
C ASN A 29 16.29 -0.44 4.12
N PHE A 30 17.50 -0.80 3.66
CA PHE A 30 17.87 -0.69 2.26
C PHE A 30 16.91 -1.46 1.35
N GLU A 31 16.51 -2.63 1.77
CA GLU A 31 15.67 -3.50 0.98
C GLU A 31 14.28 -2.90 0.74
N ASN A 32 13.66 -2.41 1.79
CA ASN A 32 12.37 -1.75 1.68
C ASN A 32 12.45 -0.48 0.85
N SER A 33 13.51 0.30 1.04
CA SER A 33 13.76 1.50 0.25
C SER A 33 13.81 1.19 -1.25
N SER A 34 14.47 0.10 -1.60
CA SER A 34 14.59 -0.32 -2.98
C SER A 34 13.23 -0.65 -3.59
N TYR A 35 12.36 -1.34 -2.86
CA TYR A 35 11.03 -1.65 -3.35
C TYR A 35 10.15 -0.42 -3.48
N ILE A 36 10.28 0.50 -2.56
CA ILE A 36 9.55 1.77 -2.63
C ILE A 36 9.98 2.55 -3.86
N ASP A 37 11.27 2.58 -4.15
CA ASP A 37 11.78 3.23 -5.36
C ASP A 37 11.24 2.58 -6.63
N GLN A 38 11.11 1.26 -6.64
CA GLN A 38 10.52 0.55 -7.75
C GLN A 38 9.05 0.94 -7.95
N LEU A 39 8.30 1.06 -6.87
CA LEU A 39 6.91 1.51 -6.96
C LEU A 39 6.82 2.92 -7.52
N ARG A 40 7.71 3.80 -7.11
CA ARG A 40 7.74 5.15 -7.67
C ARG A 40 8.06 5.15 -9.16
N SER A 41 8.94 4.26 -9.58
CA SER A 41 9.34 4.19 -10.99
C SER A 41 8.21 3.75 -11.90
N ILE A 42 7.25 3.00 -11.39
CA ILE A 42 6.09 2.59 -12.18
C ILE A 42 4.88 3.51 -11.99
N GLY A 43 5.09 4.66 -11.37
CA GLY A 43 4.08 5.72 -11.36
C GLY A 43 3.40 6.01 -10.03
N PHE A 44 3.60 5.21 -9.00
CA PHE A 44 3.00 5.48 -7.69
C PHE A 44 3.76 6.64 -7.04
N LYS A 45 3.08 7.79 -6.91
CA LYS A 45 3.70 9.01 -6.39
C LYS A 45 3.37 9.28 -4.94
N GLN A 46 2.28 8.73 -4.45
CA GLN A 46 1.80 9.00 -3.10
C GLN A 46 2.05 7.77 -2.22
N ILE A 47 3.24 7.68 -1.68
CA ILE A 47 3.64 6.56 -0.84
C ILE A 47 3.93 7.07 0.56
N LYS A 48 3.15 6.60 1.51
CA LYS A 48 3.34 6.91 2.92
C LYS A 48 3.96 5.71 3.61
N THR A 49 5.06 5.91 4.32
CA THR A 49 5.68 4.85 5.08
C THR A 49 5.34 4.99 6.56
N CYS A 50 5.02 3.89 7.20
CA CYS A 50 4.69 3.86 8.62
C CYS A 50 5.47 2.73 9.28
N LYS A 51 5.98 2.98 10.47
CA LYS A 51 6.71 1.97 11.23
C LYS A 51 5.82 1.15 12.14
N ASP A 52 4.66 1.66 12.49
CA ASP A 52 3.74 0.95 13.36
C ASP A 52 2.32 0.97 12.83
N VAL A 53 1.53 0.08 13.41
CA VAL A 53 0.15 -0.13 12.97
C VAL A 53 -0.72 1.08 13.29
N GLU A 54 -0.53 1.69 14.44
CA GLU A 54 -1.40 2.78 14.86
C GLU A 54 -1.29 4.00 13.97
N ASP A 55 -0.08 4.37 13.57
CA ASP A 55 0.12 5.47 12.63
C ASP A 55 -0.55 5.18 11.30
N SER A 56 -0.45 3.94 10.83
CA SER A 56 -1.05 3.58 9.55
C SER A 56 -2.57 3.63 9.60
N ILE A 57 -3.17 3.18 10.69
CA ILE A 57 -4.63 3.25 10.86
C ILE A 57 -5.10 4.70 10.93
N SER A 58 -4.39 5.53 11.68
CA SER A 58 -4.72 6.96 11.77
C SER A 58 -4.68 7.62 10.39
N TYR A 59 -3.67 7.29 9.61
CA TYR A 59 -3.56 7.84 8.27
C TYR A 59 -4.68 7.34 7.35
N LEU A 60 -5.06 6.07 7.47
CA LEU A 60 -6.20 5.54 6.72
C LEU A 60 -7.49 6.28 7.03
N GLU A 61 -7.70 6.64 8.28
CA GLU A 61 -8.87 7.41 8.65
C GLU A 61 -8.83 8.82 8.07
N GLU A 62 -7.65 9.41 7.94
CA GLU A 62 -7.50 10.70 7.27
C GLU A 62 -7.91 10.65 5.81
N ILE A 63 -7.55 9.58 5.12
CA ILE A 63 -7.77 9.45 3.68
C ILE A 63 -8.94 8.51 3.37
N ARG A 64 -9.90 8.42 4.26
CA ARG A 64 -10.97 7.42 4.25
C ARG A 64 -11.83 7.37 2.99
N PHE A 65 -11.78 8.40 2.17
CA PHE A 65 -12.53 8.45 0.91
C PHE A 65 -11.66 8.13 -0.32
N GLU A 66 -10.40 7.84 -0.15
CA GLU A 66 -9.48 7.68 -1.27
C GLU A 66 -9.10 6.21 -1.49
N GLU A 67 -8.86 5.87 -2.74
CA GLU A 67 -8.37 4.54 -3.07
C GLU A 67 -6.96 4.34 -2.53
N THR A 68 -6.76 3.25 -1.84
CA THR A 68 -5.51 2.99 -1.12
C THR A 68 -5.11 1.53 -1.26
N ILE A 69 -3.81 1.31 -1.36
CA ILE A 69 -3.21 -0.01 -1.27
C ILE A 69 -2.35 0.00 -0.02
N VAL A 70 -2.60 -0.93 0.88
CA VAL A 70 -1.83 -1.06 2.12
C VAL A 70 -0.90 -2.25 1.98
N ILE A 71 0.39 -2.00 2.05
CA ILE A 71 1.41 -3.05 1.98
C ILE A 71 1.91 -3.30 3.40
N LEU A 72 1.76 -4.54 3.84
CA LEU A 72 2.06 -4.94 5.20
C LEU A 72 3.18 -5.96 5.22
N SER A 73 4.13 -5.80 6.13
CA SER A 73 5.12 -6.84 6.33
C SER A 73 4.47 -8.07 6.97
N GLY A 74 5.04 -9.22 6.71
CA GLY A 74 4.51 -10.46 7.28
C GLY A 74 4.54 -10.50 8.80
N LYS A 75 5.36 -9.66 9.43
CA LYS A 75 5.47 -9.62 10.88
C LYS A 75 4.30 -8.91 11.54
N ILE A 76 3.70 -7.95 10.86
CA ILE A 76 2.70 -7.08 11.49
C ILE A 76 1.30 -7.19 10.90
N TYR A 77 1.12 -8.01 9.87
CA TYR A 77 -0.17 -7.98 9.19
C TYR A 77 -1.34 -8.43 10.08
N ILE A 78 -1.11 -9.40 10.97
CA ILE A 78 -2.18 -9.88 11.86
C ILE A 78 -2.60 -8.78 12.82
N GLU A 79 -1.63 -8.11 13.43
CA GLU A 79 -1.91 -6.99 14.32
C GLU A 79 -2.65 -5.88 13.57
N PHE A 80 -2.20 -5.58 12.34
CA PHE A 80 -2.85 -4.55 11.54
C PHE A 80 -4.31 -4.91 11.26
N ILE A 81 -4.57 -6.14 10.83
CA ILE A 81 -5.92 -6.57 10.48
C ILE A 81 -6.86 -6.47 11.69
N GLU A 82 -6.39 -6.88 12.85
CA GLU A 82 -7.20 -6.80 14.07
C GLU A 82 -7.54 -5.37 14.42
N LYS A 83 -6.57 -4.48 14.34
CA LYS A 83 -6.80 -3.06 14.61
C LYS A 83 -7.67 -2.42 13.55
N PHE A 84 -7.46 -2.77 12.30
CA PHE A 84 -8.23 -2.23 11.20
C PHE A 84 -9.72 -2.55 11.36
N LYS A 85 -10.05 -3.76 11.79
CA LYS A 85 -11.44 -4.14 12.00
C LYS A 85 -12.15 -3.26 13.00
N GLU A 86 -11.43 -2.79 14.01
CA GLU A 86 -12.01 -1.91 15.01
C GLU A 86 -12.33 -0.52 14.45
N HIS A 87 -11.63 -0.11 13.39
CA HIS A 87 -11.79 1.20 12.77
C HIS A 87 -12.56 1.18 11.46
N LEU A 88 -13.08 0.02 11.10
CA LEU A 88 -13.70 -0.17 9.79
C LEU A 88 -14.85 0.81 9.51
N LYS A 89 -15.60 1.14 10.53
CA LYS A 89 -16.75 2.06 10.40
C LYS A 89 -16.32 3.48 10.00
N ASN A 90 -15.08 3.82 10.21
CA ASN A 90 -14.54 5.16 9.90
C ASN A 90 -13.89 5.23 8.52
N ILE A 91 -13.91 4.12 7.77
CA ILE A 91 -13.25 4.04 6.49
C ILE A 91 -14.30 3.74 5.42
N PHE A 92 -14.41 4.64 4.43
CA PHE A 92 -15.49 4.58 3.45
C PHE A 92 -15.09 3.89 2.16
N VAL A 93 -13.80 3.87 1.85
CA VAL A 93 -13.28 3.12 0.71
C VAL A 93 -12.35 2.06 1.27
N ILE A 94 -12.73 0.80 1.08
CA ILE A 94 -11.95 -0.31 1.64
C ILE A 94 -10.63 -0.46 0.87
N PRO A 95 -9.50 -0.39 1.54
CA PRO A 95 -8.21 -0.54 0.88
C PRO A 95 -7.98 -1.95 0.36
N LYS A 96 -7.10 -2.07 -0.62
CA LYS A 96 -6.55 -3.35 -1.01
C LYS A 96 -5.35 -3.63 -0.13
N PHE A 97 -5.19 -4.88 0.28
CA PHE A 97 -4.12 -5.27 1.18
C PHE A 97 -3.15 -6.21 0.47
N VAL A 98 -1.87 -5.91 0.59
CA VAL A 98 -0.80 -6.73 0.04
C VAL A 98 0.11 -7.10 1.19
N ILE A 99 0.36 -8.39 1.38
CA ILE A 99 1.31 -8.84 2.39
C ILE A 99 2.65 -9.07 1.71
N PHE A 100 3.65 -8.39 2.20
CA PHE A 100 5.01 -8.51 1.73
C PHE A 100 5.76 -9.52 2.60
N LEU A 101 6.13 -10.65 1.99
CA LEU A 101 6.85 -11.68 2.69
C LEU A 101 8.32 -11.61 2.33
N ASN A 102 9.13 -11.28 3.30
CA ASN A 102 10.57 -11.22 3.12
C ASN A 102 11.20 -12.43 3.79
N ARG A 103 11.51 -13.43 2.99
CA ARG A 103 12.17 -14.64 3.48
C ARG A 103 13.62 -14.64 3.06
N LYS A 104 14.50 -14.82 4.04
CA LYS A 104 15.94 -14.72 3.80
C LYS A 104 16.45 -15.71 2.77
N ASN A 105 15.84 -16.88 2.69
CA ASN A 105 16.33 -17.95 1.84
C ASN A 105 15.61 -18.06 0.51
N GLU A 106 14.80 -17.08 0.15
CA GLU A 106 14.10 -17.10 -1.11
C GLU A 106 14.60 -15.99 -2.00
N PHE A 107 14.87 -16.34 -3.26
CA PHE A 107 15.26 -15.35 -4.24
C PHE A 107 14.10 -14.47 -4.66
N LEU A 108 12.89 -15.02 -4.59
CA LEU A 108 11.70 -14.29 -4.99
C LEU A 108 10.92 -13.90 -3.76
N LYS A 109 10.65 -12.62 -3.65
CA LYS A 109 9.77 -12.11 -2.62
C LYS A 109 8.38 -12.08 -3.19
N LYS A 110 7.47 -12.68 -2.47
CA LYS A 110 6.10 -12.80 -2.95
C LYS A 110 5.20 -11.81 -2.24
N MET A 111 4.41 -11.11 -3.02
CA MET A 111 3.33 -10.28 -2.50
C MET A 111 2.04 -11.04 -2.70
N LYS A 112 1.24 -11.11 -1.65
CA LYS A 112 -0.10 -11.71 -1.74
C LYS A 112 -1.13 -10.63 -1.51
N ILE A 113 -2.11 -10.60 -2.39
CA ILE A 113 -3.22 -9.67 -2.25
C ILE A 113 -4.28 -10.35 -1.41
N ILE A 114 -4.68 -9.68 -0.34
CA ILE A 114 -5.72 -10.17 0.55
C ILE A 114 -6.90 -9.22 0.48
N TRP A 115 -8.08 -9.79 0.28
CA TRP A 115 -9.31 -9.03 0.29
C TRP A 115 -9.94 -9.14 1.67
N ILE A 116 -10.19 -8.00 2.30
CA ILE A 116 -10.84 -7.95 3.59
C ILE A 116 -12.20 -7.32 3.41
N LEU A 117 -13.19 -8.07 3.79
CA LEU A 117 -14.58 -7.62 3.68
C LEU A 117 -15.10 -7.12 5.01
#